data_faf15ffc292c7dcfa6c03dce5bcdc7d7
#
_entry.id   faf15ffc292c7dcfa6c03dce5bcdc7d7
#
_cell.length_a   1.000
_cell.length_b   1.000
_cell.length_c   1.000
_cell.angle_alpha   90.00
_cell.angle_beta   90.00
_cell.angle_gamma   90.00
#
_symmetry.space_group_name_H-M   'P 1'
#
loop_
_entity.id
_entity.type
_entity.pdbx_description
1 polymer ?
#
loop_
_entity_poly.entity_id
_entity_poly.type
_entity_poly.pdbx_seq_one_letter_code
_entity_poly.pdbx_strand_id
1 'polypeptide(L)'
;MRILAGIRRFWQALSLSAGTAGKAASVPRRCCVYVAILTSLSIPKVFAGDSIPLSNSQQKFVDELAAKSRSAESKGAAVIPGADGWFFLSSDIRFLSVGQFWGADAAKVSRAHKPESADPIPAIVDFHDQLKRRGIDLLLVPVPPKAAIYPEKILPDVDLHGETAAPFLARFYDELRKRGIDVVDLSPVFLQNRAIERGPVFCKTDSHWSGLGCVLAAQTVTEKIREKLAGQPRRNYAAEWKETTIKGDLGDLAGSDTKKPEPEKIAVRTISDKETGAAINPDPNSPLLIMGDSHTLVFHDFLAEKSGLLDQLAYEIGFAPDLIGTRGSGATSVRVSLYRRARKDPDYLAKKKVIVWCFAAREFTESDQGWDKVPVSQ
;
A
#
# COMPACT_ATOMS: atom_id res chain seq x y z
N MET A 1 -16.28 40.80 8.04
CA MET A 1 -16.14 42.23 7.65
C MET A 1 -14.67 42.47 7.30
N ARG A 2 -14.38 42.83 6.02
CA ARG A 2 -13.09 43.26 5.45
C ARG A 2 -11.94 42.23 5.65
N ILE A 3 -11.32 41.63 4.59
CA ILE A 3 -10.68 42.26 3.42
C ILE A 3 -10.73 41.26 2.25
N LEU A 4 -11.52 41.63 1.23
CA LEU A 4 -11.39 41.19 -0.18
C LEU A 4 -10.86 42.45 -0.89
N ALA A 5 -9.69 42.42 -1.51
CA ALA A 5 -9.31 43.19 -2.68
C ALA A 5 -7.82 43.03 -3.00
N GLY A 6 -7.53 42.67 -4.21
CA GLY A 6 -6.23 42.87 -4.80
C GLY A 6 -5.60 41.66 -5.44
N ILE A 7 -6.01 41.29 -6.66
CA ILE A 7 -5.16 40.89 -7.80
C ILE A 7 -6.08 40.76 -9.03
N ARG A 8 -6.39 41.91 -9.60
CA ARG A 8 -6.77 42.10 -11.00
C ARG A 8 -5.89 43.22 -11.51
N ARG A 9 -4.80 42.86 -12.24
CA ARG A 9 -4.07 43.74 -13.19
C ARG A 9 -2.75 43.06 -13.56
N PHE A 10 -2.78 42.26 -14.62
CA PHE A 10 -1.58 42.01 -15.44
C PHE A 10 -1.98 41.23 -16.71
N TRP A 11 -2.85 41.81 -17.55
CA TRP A 11 -3.04 41.40 -18.94
C TRP A 11 -3.62 42.58 -19.70
N GLN A 12 -2.71 43.47 -20.15
CA GLN A 12 -2.96 44.44 -21.25
C GLN A 12 -1.63 45.14 -21.53
N ALA A 13 -0.95 44.68 -22.54
CA ALA A 13 -0.09 45.50 -23.44
C ALA A 13 0.73 44.52 -24.30
N LEU A 14 0.33 44.44 -25.55
CA LEU A 14 1.19 44.33 -26.72
C LEU A 14 0.33 43.91 -27.92
N SER A 15 -0.39 44.90 -28.46
CA SER A 15 -0.82 44.94 -29.85
C SER A 15 -0.34 46.28 -30.42
N LEU A 16 0.02 46.24 -31.68
CA LEU A 16 0.34 47.37 -32.60
C LEU A 16 1.84 47.60 -32.88
N SER A 17 2.30 47.09 -34.04
CA SER A 17 2.70 48.00 -35.13
C SER A 17 2.88 47.22 -36.44
N ALA A 18 2.08 47.61 -37.41
CA ALA A 18 2.14 47.24 -38.82
C ALA A 18 2.96 48.27 -39.60
N GLY A 19 3.47 47.85 -40.75
CA GLY A 19 4.00 48.72 -41.82
C GLY A 19 5.48 48.42 -42.13
N THR A 20 5.98 48.18 -43.32
CA THR A 20 5.59 48.62 -44.64
C THR A 20 6.39 47.84 -45.71
N ALA A 21 5.86 47.86 -46.92
CA ALA A 21 6.25 47.21 -48.15
C ALA A 21 7.68 47.43 -48.67
N GLY A 22 8.20 46.44 -49.42
CA GLY A 22 9.44 46.53 -50.20
C GLY A 22 9.64 45.45 -51.24
N LYS A 23 9.13 45.63 -52.43
CA LYS A 23 9.56 45.21 -53.79
C LYS A 23 10.12 43.84 -54.09
N ALA A 24 9.51 43.28 -55.13
CA ALA A 24 9.78 42.03 -55.86
C ALA A 24 11.18 41.90 -56.46
N ALA A 25 11.72 40.67 -56.46
CA ALA A 25 12.70 40.17 -57.44
C ALA A 25 12.36 38.74 -57.81
N SER A 26 12.12 38.48 -59.07
CA SER A 26 11.80 37.22 -59.71
C SER A 26 13.02 36.33 -59.85
N VAL A 27 12.95 35.03 -59.46
CA VAL A 27 13.88 33.96 -59.86
C VAL A 27 13.09 32.63 -59.94
N PRO A 28 13.51 31.66 -60.81
CA PRO A 28 12.58 30.81 -61.55
C PRO A 28 12.20 29.50 -60.84
N ARG A 29 11.05 28.96 -61.25
CA ARG A 29 10.48 27.69 -60.88
C ARG A 29 11.40 26.53 -61.20
N ARG A 30 11.90 25.82 -60.16
CA ARG A 30 12.32 24.43 -60.27
C ARG A 30 11.27 23.58 -59.54
N CYS A 31 10.63 22.70 -60.31
CA CYS A 31 9.73 21.65 -59.82
C CYS A 31 10.51 20.71 -58.93
N CYS A 32 10.30 20.73 -57.62
CA CYS A 32 10.62 19.64 -56.72
C CYS A 32 9.34 18.85 -56.46
N VAL A 33 9.29 17.66 -57.03
CA VAL A 33 8.26 16.66 -56.69
C VAL A 33 8.58 16.17 -55.28
N TYR A 34 7.81 16.64 -54.28
CA TYR A 34 7.84 16.00 -52.94
C TYR A 34 6.96 14.77 -52.98
N VAL A 35 7.61 13.59 -52.99
CA VAL A 35 6.97 12.34 -52.65
C VAL A 35 6.72 12.33 -51.14
N ALA A 36 5.47 12.58 -50.76
CA ALA A 36 5.03 12.44 -49.38
C ALA A 36 4.97 10.92 -49.05
N ILE A 37 5.99 10.43 -48.41
CA ILE A 37 5.94 9.09 -47.77
C ILE A 37 5.08 9.28 -46.50
N LEU A 38 3.82 8.91 -46.58
CA LEU A 38 2.94 8.70 -45.44
C LEU A 38 3.41 7.43 -44.75
N THR A 39 4.33 7.56 -43.80
CA THR A 39 4.58 6.52 -42.79
C THR A 39 3.39 6.54 -41.85
N SER A 40 2.49 5.60 -42.02
CA SER A 40 1.44 5.29 -41.05
C SER A 40 2.14 4.83 -39.74
N LEU A 41 2.29 5.76 -38.80
CA LEU A 41 2.58 5.41 -37.41
C LEU A 41 1.38 4.61 -36.88
N SER A 42 1.51 3.28 -36.93
CA SER A 42 0.61 2.38 -36.21
C SER A 42 0.80 2.67 -34.74
N ILE A 43 -0.12 3.43 -34.14
CA ILE A 43 -0.27 3.52 -32.69
C ILE A 43 -0.50 2.08 -32.23
N PRO A 44 0.34 1.49 -31.37
CA PRO A 44 0.05 0.17 -30.84
C PRO A 44 -1.31 0.26 -30.16
N LYS A 45 -2.28 -0.54 -30.61
CA LYS A 45 -3.51 -0.80 -29.86
C LYS A 45 -3.04 -1.29 -28.49
N VAL A 46 -3.26 -0.46 -27.47
CA VAL A 46 -3.21 -0.93 -26.08
C VAL A 46 -4.24 -2.06 -26.03
N PHE A 47 -3.75 -3.29 -26.00
CA PHE A 47 -4.60 -4.44 -25.74
C PHE A 47 -5.25 -4.17 -24.38
N ALA A 48 -6.55 -3.93 -24.39
CA ALA A 48 -7.38 -4.15 -23.21
C ALA A 48 -7.12 -5.62 -22.85
N GLY A 49 -6.37 -5.85 -21.77
CA GLY A 49 -6.06 -7.19 -21.32
C GLY A 49 -7.40 -7.89 -21.07
N ASP A 50 -7.62 -9.01 -21.75
CA ASP A 50 -8.77 -9.88 -21.51
C ASP A 50 -8.75 -10.22 -20.01
N SER A 51 -9.65 -9.62 -19.25
CA SER A 51 -9.81 -9.91 -17.83
C SER A 51 -10.32 -11.35 -17.76
N ILE A 52 -9.48 -12.26 -17.25
CA ILE A 52 -9.91 -13.63 -16.95
C ILE A 52 -11.18 -13.50 -16.08
N PRO A 53 -12.32 -14.05 -16.49
CA PRO A 53 -13.54 -13.94 -15.70
C PRO A 53 -13.34 -14.59 -14.33
N LEU A 54 -14.08 -14.11 -13.33
CA LEU A 54 -14.14 -14.78 -12.03
C LEU A 54 -14.85 -16.13 -12.18
N SER A 55 -14.50 -17.09 -11.35
CA SER A 55 -15.32 -18.29 -11.19
C SER A 55 -16.70 -17.95 -10.60
N ASN A 56 -17.66 -18.84 -10.69
CA ASN A 56 -18.98 -18.63 -10.10
C ASN A 56 -18.91 -18.42 -8.58
N SER A 57 -18.04 -19.15 -7.88
CA SER A 57 -17.82 -19.01 -6.43
C SER A 57 -17.19 -17.67 -6.08
N GLN A 58 -16.17 -17.24 -6.82
CA GLN A 58 -15.56 -15.93 -6.65
C GLN A 58 -16.54 -14.79 -6.94
N GLN A 59 -17.32 -14.89 -8.02
CA GLN A 59 -18.32 -13.89 -8.36
C GLN A 59 -19.39 -13.78 -7.28
N LYS A 60 -19.91 -14.91 -6.79
CA LYS A 60 -20.87 -14.93 -5.67
C LYS A 60 -20.27 -14.27 -4.42
N PHE A 61 -19.02 -14.60 -4.08
CA PHE A 61 -18.35 -14.02 -2.93
C PHE A 61 -18.22 -12.48 -3.05
N VAL A 62 -17.75 -11.99 -4.19
CA VAL A 62 -17.61 -10.55 -4.48
C VAL A 62 -18.98 -9.84 -4.42
N ASP A 63 -20.04 -10.42 -4.99
CA ASP A 63 -21.37 -9.83 -5.01
C ASP A 63 -21.97 -9.73 -3.61
N GLU A 64 -21.79 -10.76 -2.77
CA GLU A 64 -22.25 -10.76 -1.38
C GLU A 64 -21.47 -9.77 -0.51
N LEU A 65 -20.14 -9.67 -0.70
CA LEU A 65 -19.34 -8.62 -0.05
C LEU A 65 -19.78 -7.22 -0.49
N ALA A 66 -20.09 -7.01 -1.77
CA ALA A 66 -20.61 -5.74 -2.26
C ALA A 66 -21.95 -5.37 -1.62
N ALA A 67 -22.84 -6.34 -1.41
CA ALA A 67 -24.12 -6.13 -0.71
C ALA A 67 -23.88 -5.73 0.77
N LYS A 68 -22.96 -6.43 1.46
CA LYS A 68 -22.59 -6.07 2.85
C LYS A 68 -21.95 -4.68 2.94
N SER A 69 -21.05 -4.35 2.02
CA SER A 69 -20.41 -3.04 1.95
C SER A 69 -21.43 -1.92 1.77
N ARG A 70 -22.33 -2.04 0.77
CA ARG A 70 -23.40 -1.07 0.56
C ARG A 70 -24.33 -0.91 1.78
N SER A 71 -24.66 -2.02 2.45
CA SER A 71 -25.46 -1.98 3.69
C SER A 71 -24.70 -1.25 4.81
N ALA A 72 -23.40 -1.47 4.96
CA ALA A 72 -22.60 -0.76 5.94
C ALA A 72 -22.51 0.74 5.63
N GLU A 73 -22.25 1.09 4.37
CA GLU A 73 -22.18 2.49 3.92
C GLU A 73 -23.49 3.25 4.14
N SER A 74 -24.64 2.64 3.82
CA SER A 74 -25.96 3.26 4.02
C SER A 74 -26.28 3.56 5.49
N LYS A 75 -25.63 2.84 6.41
CA LYS A 75 -25.77 3.02 7.87
C LYS A 75 -24.63 3.85 8.48
N GLY A 76 -23.63 4.27 7.68
CA GLY A 76 -22.42 4.89 8.19
C GLY A 76 -21.59 3.97 9.09
N ALA A 77 -21.71 2.63 8.93
CA ALA A 77 -21.05 1.67 9.79
C ALA A 77 -19.61 1.41 9.32
N ALA A 78 -18.65 1.77 10.15
CA ALA A 78 -17.22 1.52 9.89
C ALA A 78 -16.82 0.05 10.09
N VAL A 79 -17.64 -0.73 10.80
CA VAL A 79 -17.36 -2.11 11.20
C VAL A 79 -18.53 -3.02 10.83
N ILE A 80 -18.19 -4.20 10.32
CA ILE A 80 -19.15 -5.27 10.00
C ILE A 80 -18.86 -6.45 10.93
N PRO A 81 -19.84 -6.86 11.78
CA PRO A 81 -19.71 -8.08 12.58
C PRO A 81 -19.71 -9.32 11.69
N GLY A 82 -18.84 -10.27 12.03
CA GLY A 82 -18.78 -11.60 11.43
C GLY A 82 -19.17 -12.70 12.41
N ALA A 83 -18.91 -13.95 12.02
CA ALA A 83 -19.14 -15.13 12.87
C ALA A 83 -18.08 -15.23 14.00
N ASP A 84 -18.41 -15.93 15.08
CA ASP A 84 -17.51 -16.33 16.18
C ASP A 84 -16.72 -15.17 16.82
N GLY A 85 -17.34 -13.98 16.91
CA GLY A 85 -16.73 -12.80 17.51
C GLY A 85 -15.68 -12.10 16.63
N TRP A 86 -15.65 -12.41 15.32
CA TRP A 86 -14.86 -11.67 14.36
C TRP A 86 -15.51 -10.36 13.96
N PHE A 87 -14.68 -9.34 13.77
CA PHE A 87 -15.09 -8.03 13.28
C PHE A 87 -14.22 -7.65 12.09
N PHE A 88 -14.83 -6.97 11.12
CA PHE A 88 -14.20 -6.57 9.87
C PHE A 88 -14.37 -5.08 9.64
N LEU A 89 -13.31 -4.45 9.11
CA LEU A 89 -13.40 -3.07 8.68
C LEU A 89 -14.23 -2.98 7.39
N SER A 90 -15.21 -2.09 7.34
CA SER A 90 -16.10 -1.98 6.17
C SER A 90 -15.33 -1.56 4.90
N SER A 91 -14.27 -0.78 5.03
CA SER A 91 -13.38 -0.41 3.94
C SER A 91 -12.60 -1.60 3.37
N ASP A 92 -12.18 -2.58 4.19
CA ASP A 92 -11.57 -3.83 3.71
C ASP A 92 -12.57 -4.66 2.89
N ILE A 93 -13.83 -4.72 3.33
CA ILE A 93 -14.91 -5.45 2.64
C ILE A 93 -15.24 -4.75 1.32
N ARG A 94 -15.30 -3.43 1.32
CA ARG A 94 -15.48 -2.66 0.08
C ARG A 94 -14.34 -2.92 -0.91
N PHE A 95 -13.09 -2.82 -0.49
CA PHE A 95 -11.92 -3.09 -1.33
C PHE A 95 -11.99 -4.44 -2.02
N LEU A 96 -12.37 -5.50 -1.31
CA LEU A 96 -12.51 -6.85 -1.90
C LEU A 96 -13.67 -6.96 -2.90
N SER A 97 -14.63 -6.04 -2.87
CA SER A 97 -15.87 -6.11 -3.64
C SER A 97 -15.95 -5.20 -4.87
N VAL A 98 -15.00 -4.26 -5.03
CA VAL A 98 -15.11 -3.23 -6.09
C VAL A 98 -14.55 -3.67 -7.46
N GLY A 99 -13.96 -4.85 -7.56
CA GLY A 99 -13.42 -5.36 -8.82
C GLY A 99 -12.03 -4.79 -9.16
N GLN A 100 -11.78 -4.57 -10.46
CA GLN A 100 -10.50 -4.03 -10.90
C GLN A 100 -10.35 -2.55 -10.48
N PHE A 101 -9.23 -2.24 -9.83
CA PHE A 101 -8.96 -0.93 -9.23
C PHE A 101 -7.73 -0.23 -9.81
N TRP A 102 -7.28 -0.61 -10.99
CA TRP A 102 -6.17 0.00 -11.71
C TRP A 102 -6.51 0.24 -13.18
N GLY A 103 -5.74 1.10 -13.84
CA GLY A 103 -5.95 1.49 -15.22
C GLY A 103 -7.23 2.32 -15.39
N ALA A 104 -7.94 2.12 -16.49
CA ALA A 104 -9.13 2.90 -16.84
C ALA A 104 -10.30 2.77 -15.82
N ASP A 105 -10.32 1.71 -15.04
CA ASP A 105 -11.39 1.45 -14.06
C ASP A 105 -11.10 2.07 -12.69
N ALA A 106 -9.87 2.46 -12.41
CA ALA A 106 -9.46 2.97 -11.10
C ALA A 106 -10.35 4.12 -10.59
N ALA A 107 -10.62 5.12 -11.43
CA ALA A 107 -11.42 6.28 -11.04
C ALA A 107 -12.89 5.95 -10.71
N LYS A 108 -13.41 4.79 -11.15
CA LYS A 108 -14.78 4.36 -10.84
C LYS A 108 -14.94 3.82 -9.43
N VAL A 109 -13.85 3.31 -8.85
CA VAL A 109 -13.87 2.55 -7.58
C VAL A 109 -13.04 3.18 -6.48
N SER A 110 -12.08 4.03 -6.80
CA SER A 110 -11.22 4.73 -5.83
C SER A 110 -11.99 5.77 -5.02
N ARG A 111 -11.62 5.93 -3.75
CA ARG A 111 -12.06 7.02 -2.86
C ARG A 111 -11.20 8.28 -2.99
N ALA A 112 -10.20 8.28 -3.85
CA ALA A 112 -9.35 9.44 -4.06
C ALA A 112 -10.17 10.67 -4.43
N HIS A 113 -9.89 11.79 -3.76
CA HIS A 113 -10.57 13.07 -4.04
C HIS A 113 -10.34 13.55 -5.48
N LYS A 114 -9.22 13.13 -6.09
CA LYS A 114 -8.82 13.51 -7.46
C LYS A 114 -8.82 12.27 -8.35
N PRO A 115 -9.60 12.23 -9.43
CA PRO A 115 -9.62 11.10 -10.36
C PRO A 115 -8.24 10.71 -10.93
N GLU A 116 -7.37 11.69 -11.15
CA GLU A 116 -6.00 11.49 -11.65
C GLU A 116 -5.09 10.76 -10.65
N SER A 117 -5.44 10.76 -9.36
CA SER A 117 -4.73 10.07 -8.28
C SER A 117 -5.38 8.73 -7.92
N ALA A 118 -6.35 8.26 -8.70
CA ALA A 118 -7.10 7.03 -8.41
C ALA A 118 -6.30 5.75 -8.73
N ASP A 119 -5.51 5.76 -9.82
CA ASP A 119 -4.73 4.60 -10.25
C ASP A 119 -3.41 4.51 -9.44
N PRO A 120 -3.19 3.42 -8.68
CA PRO A 120 -1.96 3.26 -7.90
C PRO A 120 -0.72 2.99 -8.76
N ILE A 121 -0.86 2.43 -9.97
CA ILE A 121 0.28 1.99 -10.79
C ILE A 121 1.24 3.14 -11.13
N PRO A 122 0.79 4.30 -11.66
CA PRO A 122 1.71 5.37 -12.03
C PRO A 122 2.56 5.89 -10.87
N ALA A 123 1.99 5.95 -9.67
CA ALA A 123 2.70 6.43 -8.49
C ALA A 123 3.67 5.39 -7.93
N ILE A 124 3.31 4.11 -7.95
CA ILE A 124 4.19 3.01 -7.50
C ILE A 124 5.37 2.86 -8.46
N VAL A 125 5.14 2.89 -9.78
CA VAL A 125 6.20 2.82 -10.80
C VAL A 125 7.15 4.02 -10.67
N ASP A 126 6.61 5.23 -10.57
CA ASP A 126 7.42 6.44 -10.40
C ASP A 126 8.31 6.37 -9.14
N PHE A 127 7.75 5.92 -8.02
CA PHE A 127 8.49 5.76 -6.76
C PHE A 127 9.59 4.70 -6.87
N HIS A 128 9.27 3.53 -7.45
CA HIS A 128 10.23 2.47 -7.74
C HIS A 128 11.40 2.98 -8.60
N ASP A 129 11.09 3.68 -9.71
CA ASP A 129 12.12 4.15 -10.63
C ASP A 129 13.02 5.22 -10.01
N GLN A 130 12.46 6.09 -9.16
CA GLN A 130 13.24 7.07 -8.41
C GLN A 130 14.23 6.40 -7.45
N LEU A 131 13.81 5.34 -6.73
CA LEU A 131 14.67 4.57 -5.83
C LEU A 131 15.71 3.77 -6.60
N LYS A 132 15.33 3.11 -7.68
CA LYS A 132 16.23 2.31 -8.54
C LYS A 132 17.38 3.15 -9.12
N ARG A 133 17.10 4.38 -9.54
CA ARG A 133 18.16 5.31 -10.00
C ARG A 133 19.19 5.65 -8.91
N ARG A 134 18.85 5.42 -7.64
CA ARG A 134 19.74 5.60 -6.48
C ARG A 134 20.39 4.30 -6.01
N GLY A 135 20.13 3.19 -6.69
CA GLY A 135 20.63 1.88 -6.28
C GLY A 135 19.90 1.33 -5.04
N ILE A 136 18.66 1.80 -4.78
CA ILE A 136 17.84 1.37 -3.66
C ILE A 136 16.74 0.45 -4.18
N ASP A 137 16.64 -0.75 -3.65
CA ASP A 137 15.59 -1.71 -3.99
C ASP A 137 14.31 -1.40 -3.23
N LEU A 138 13.18 -1.43 -3.94
CA LEU A 138 11.84 -1.35 -3.35
C LEU A 138 11.23 -2.75 -3.23
N LEU A 139 10.77 -3.12 -2.04
CA LEU A 139 9.93 -4.29 -1.81
C LEU A 139 8.56 -3.83 -1.32
N LEU A 140 7.52 -4.06 -2.13
CA LEU A 140 6.15 -3.74 -1.79
C LEU A 140 5.54 -4.89 -0.99
N VAL A 141 4.91 -4.59 0.14
CA VAL A 141 4.31 -5.58 1.06
C VAL A 141 2.89 -5.16 1.42
N PRO A 142 1.92 -5.30 0.51
CA PRO A 142 0.54 -5.03 0.84
C PRO A 142 0.00 -6.12 1.77
N VAL A 143 -0.55 -5.72 2.92
CA VAL A 143 -1.17 -6.63 3.87
C VAL A 143 -2.58 -6.99 3.35
N PRO A 144 -2.88 -8.27 3.10
CA PRO A 144 -4.18 -8.66 2.58
C PRO A 144 -5.29 -8.35 3.58
N PRO A 145 -6.52 -8.03 3.14
CA PRO A 145 -7.65 -7.85 4.03
C PRO A 145 -7.93 -9.11 4.84
N LYS A 146 -8.34 -8.95 6.08
CA LYS A 146 -8.70 -10.04 6.99
C LYS A 146 -9.69 -11.03 6.36
N ALA A 147 -10.70 -10.52 5.65
CA ALA A 147 -11.72 -11.34 4.99
C ALA A 147 -11.16 -12.15 3.79
N ALA A 148 -10.01 -11.80 3.23
CA ALA A 148 -9.34 -12.61 2.22
C ALA A 148 -8.70 -13.87 2.81
N ILE A 149 -8.37 -13.84 4.11
CA ILE A 149 -7.75 -14.96 4.84
C ILE A 149 -8.79 -15.78 5.61
N TYR A 150 -9.86 -15.13 6.09
CA TYR A 150 -10.97 -15.73 6.85
C TYR A 150 -12.32 -15.45 6.19
N PRO A 151 -12.52 -15.86 4.89
CA PRO A 151 -13.77 -15.60 4.18
C PRO A 151 -14.99 -16.22 4.87
N GLU A 152 -14.84 -17.39 5.49
CA GLU A 152 -15.88 -18.09 6.23
C GLU A 152 -16.35 -17.34 7.49
N LYS A 153 -15.55 -16.38 7.99
CA LYS A 153 -15.93 -15.58 9.15
C LYS A 153 -16.81 -14.38 8.78
N ILE A 154 -16.77 -13.95 7.52
CA ILE A 154 -17.64 -12.87 7.01
C ILE A 154 -18.83 -13.40 6.21
N LEU A 155 -18.66 -14.50 5.48
CA LEU A 155 -19.66 -15.17 4.65
C LEU A 155 -19.62 -16.69 4.85
N PRO A 156 -20.21 -17.23 5.96
CA PRO A 156 -20.14 -18.64 6.28
C PRO A 156 -20.72 -19.58 5.21
N ASP A 157 -21.68 -19.09 4.43
CA ASP A 157 -22.43 -19.87 3.44
C ASP A 157 -21.78 -19.85 2.03
N VAL A 158 -20.62 -19.21 1.89
CA VAL A 158 -19.91 -19.14 0.61
C VAL A 158 -18.65 -20.01 0.64
N ASP A 159 -18.66 -21.06 -0.18
CA ASP A 159 -17.48 -21.90 -0.39
C ASP A 159 -16.72 -21.43 -1.64
N LEU A 160 -15.47 -21.07 -1.45
CA LEU A 160 -14.56 -20.68 -2.53
C LEU A 160 -13.82 -21.87 -3.17
N HIS A 161 -14.06 -23.12 -2.70
CA HIS A 161 -13.44 -24.33 -3.24
C HIS A 161 -11.91 -24.26 -3.37
N GLY A 162 -11.26 -23.58 -2.42
CA GLY A 162 -9.80 -23.37 -2.41
C GLY A 162 -9.29 -22.23 -3.31
N GLU A 163 -10.18 -21.51 -3.98
CA GLU A 163 -9.82 -20.34 -4.78
C GLU A 163 -9.54 -19.12 -3.88
N THR A 164 -8.75 -18.18 -4.38
CA THR A 164 -8.46 -16.94 -3.63
C THR A 164 -9.71 -16.08 -3.44
N ALA A 165 -9.90 -15.58 -2.24
CA ALA A 165 -10.94 -14.60 -1.90
C ALA A 165 -10.58 -13.15 -2.36
N ALA A 166 -9.38 -12.92 -2.89
CA ALA A 166 -8.90 -11.62 -3.38
C ALA A 166 -8.37 -11.71 -4.81
N PRO A 167 -9.18 -12.13 -5.81
CA PRO A 167 -8.69 -12.39 -7.18
C PRO A 167 -8.15 -11.14 -7.87
N PHE A 168 -8.73 -9.96 -7.63
CA PHE A 168 -8.24 -8.72 -8.23
C PHE A 168 -6.92 -8.26 -7.59
N LEU A 169 -6.70 -8.51 -6.31
CA LEU A 169 -5.43 -8.21 -5.65
C LEU A 169 -4.30 -9.10 -6.21
N ALA A 170 -4.54 -10.39 -6.40
CA ALA A 170 -3.58 -11.30 -7.02
C ALA A 170 -3.19 -10.84 -8.44
N ARG A 171 -4.18 -10.49 -9.28
CA ARG A 171 -3.94 -9.95 -10.63
C ARG A 171 -3.16 -8.64 -10.60
N PHE A 172 -3.45 -7.77 -9.64
CA PHE A 172 -2.73 -6.52 -9.48
C PHE A 172 -1.26 -6.74 -9.14
N TYR A 173 -0.94 -7.73 -8.31
CA TYR A 173 0.45 -8.10 -8.04
C TYR A 173 1.17 -8.56 -9.31
N ASP A 174 0.49 -9.32 -10.18
CA ASP A 174 1.07 -9.72 -11.46
C ASP A 174 1.30 -8.53 -12.40
N GLU A 175 0.40 -7.54 -12.39
CA GLU A 175 0.59 -6.28 -13.13
C GLU A 175 1.79 -5.47 -12.62
N LEU A 176 2.05 -5.46 -11.33
CA LEU A 176 3.24 -4.82 -10.75
C LEU A 176 4.51 -5.60 -11.10
N ARG A 177 4.51 -6.93 -11.00
CA ARG A 177 5.64 -7.80 -11.35
C ARG A 177 6.04 -7.67 -12.83
N LYS A 178 5.06 -7.59 -13.74
CA LYS A 178 5.31 -7.32 -15.18
C LYS A 178 6.06 -6.00 -15.42
N ARG A 179 5.98 -5.05 -14.48
CA ARG A 179 6.68 -3.75 -14.49
C ARG A 179 7.99 -3.78 -13.72
N GLY A 180 8.44 -4.97 -13.28
CA GLY A 180 9.70 -5.14 -12.55
C GLY A 180 9.64 -4.71 -11.09
N ILE A 181 8.45 -4.59 -10.51
CA ILE A 181 8.26 -4.23 -9.10
C ILE A 181 8.18 -5.49 -8.26
N ASP A 182 9.05 -5.62 -7.27
CA ASP A 182 9.04 -6.73 -6.32
C ASP A 182 7.87 -6.58 -5.35
N VAL A 183 6.97 -7.58 -5.33
CA VAL A 183 5.79 -7.63 -4.46
C VAL A 183 5.81 -8.91 -3.65
N VAL A 184 5.66 -8.78 -2.34
CA VAL A 184 5.40 -9.90 -1.42
C VAL A 184 3.89 -10.10 -1.30
N ASP A 185 3.41 -11.24 -1.70
CA ASP A 185 2.06 -11.72 -1.38
C ASP A 185 2.10 -12.51 -0.08
N LEU A 186 1.49 -11.97 0.97
CA LEU A 186 1.40 -12.63 2.28
C LEU A 186 0.25 -13.64 2.35
N SER A 187 -0.67 -13.66 1.37
CA SER A 187 -1.86 -14.52 1.41
C SER A 187 -1.51 -16.01 1.54
N PRO A 188 -0.57 -16.58 0.75
CA PRO A 188 -0.26 -18.01 0.86
C PRO A 188 0.24 -18.42 2.25
N VAL A 189 1.19 -17.67 2.83
CA VAL A 189 1.74 -17.99 4.14
C VAL A 189 0.71 -17.80 5.26
N PHE A 190 -0.17 -16.80 5.13
CA PHE A 190 -1.26 -16.57 6.08
C PHE A 190 -2.32 -17.66 6.01
N LEU A 191 -2.75 -18.07 4.82
CA LEU A 191 -3.72 -19.15 4.63
C LEU A 191 -3.18 -20.50 5.17
N GLN A 192 -1.91 -20.78 4.95
CA GLN A 192 -1.27 -22.01 5.45
C GLN A 192 -1.19 -22.04 7.00
N ASN A 193 -1.10 -20.89 7.65
CA ASN A 193 -0.87 -20.77 9.09
C ASN A 193 -2.05 -20.22 9.88
N ARG A 194 -3.23 -20.06 9.28
CA ARG A 194 -4.39 -19.41 9.94
C ARG A 194 -5.04 -20.21 11.07
N ALA A 195 -4.70 -21.50 11.23
CA ALA A 195 -5.31 -22.43 12.19
C ALA A 195 -4.29 -23.15 13.08
N ILE A 196 -3.20 -22.47 13.45
CA ILE A 196 -2.17 -23.09 14.32
C ILE A 196 -2.36 -22.73 15.79
N GLU A 197 -1.67 -23.44 16.69
CA GLU A 197 -1.78 -23.31 18.15
C GLU A 197 -1.57 -21.91 18.70
N ARG A 198 -0.78 -21.07 18.01
CA ARG A 198 -0.50 -19.68 18.44
C ARG A 198 -1.61 -18.68 18.13
N GLY A 199 -2.74 -19.17 17.67
CA GLY A 199 -3.91 -18.36 17.32
C GLY A 199 -3.94 -17.92 15.86
N PRO A 200 -4.94 -17.11 15.48
CA PRO A 200 -5.12 -16.65 14.12
C PRO A 200 -4.04 -15.65 13.70
N VAL A 201 -3.80 -15.51 12.38
CA VAL A 201 -2.83 -14.54 11.82
C VAL A 201 -3.37 -13.10 11.81
N PHE A 202 -4.66 -12.90 12.04
CA PHE A 202 -5.28 -11.58 12.29
C PHE A 202 -5.94 -11.56 13.65
N CYS A 203 -5.95 -10.40 14.30
CA CYS A 203 -6.76 -10.17 15.49
C CYS A 203 -8.25 -10.21 15.11
N LYS A 204 -9.09 -10.82 15.95
CA LYS A 204 -10.53 -10.89 15.70
C LYS A 204 -11.20 -9.52 15.84
N THR A 205 -10.76 -8.77 16.84
CA THR A 205 -11.39 -7.52 17.30
C THR A 205 -10.63 -6.27 16.89
N ASP A 206 -9.49 -6.42 16.20
CA ASP A 206 -8.63 -5.34 15.72
C ASP A 206 -8.43 -5.43 14.20
N SER A 207 -8.19 -4.30 13.53
CA SER A 207 -8.03 -4.25 12.07
C SER A 207 -6.67 -4.80 11.59
N HIS A 208 -5.73 -5.02 12.49
CA HIS A 208 -4.37 -5.45 12.16
C HIS A 208 -4.17 -6.97 12.25
N TRP A 209 -3.06 -7.41 11.68
CA TRP A 209 -2.56 -8.76 11.91
C TRP A 209 -2.31 -9.03 13.39
N SER A 210 -2.24 -10.31 13.79
CA SER A 210 -1.83 -10.72 15.13
C SER A 210 -0.31 -10.74 15.28
N GLY A 211 0.18 -11.03 16.49
CA GLY A 211 1.62 -11.25 16.69
C GLY A 211 2.17 -12.37 15.82
N LEU A 212 1.39 -13.44 15.56
CA LEU A 212 1.77 -14.49 14.62
C LEU A 212 1.86 -13.97 13.18
N GLY A 213 0.85 -13.23 12.72
CA GLY A 213 0.86 -12.64 11.37
C GLY A 213 2.06 -11.72 11.17
N CYS A 214 2.39 -10.92 12.18
CA CYS A 214 3.57 -10.05 12.17
C CYS A 214 4.88 -10.83 12.03
N VAL A 215 5.04 -11.95 12.76
CA VAL A 215 6.22 -12.84 12.66
C VAL A 215 6.34 -13.43 11.26
N LEU A 216 5.25 -13.99 10.72
CA LEU A 216 5.24 -14.59 9.39
C LEU A 216 5.56 -13.57 8.29
N ALA A 217 5.01 -12.36 8.41
CA ALA A 217 5.34 -11.26 7.49
C ALA A 217 6.83 -10.91 7.54
N ALA A 218 7.42 -10.78 8.73
CA ALA A 218 8.84 -10.48 8.88
C ALA A 218 9.74 -11.59 8.30
N GLN A 219 9.40 -12.85 8.51
CA GLN A 219 10.12 -13.99 7.94
C GLN A 219 10.06 -13.98 6.42
N THR A 220 8.86 -13.82 5.84
CA THR A 220 8.66 -13.77 4.39
C THR A 220 9.41 -12.60 3.75
N VAL A 221 9.37 -11.42 4.37
CA VAL A 221 10.13 -10.24 3.92
C VAL A 221 11.63 -10.52 3.99
N THR A 222 12.11 -11.10 5.10
CA THR A 222 13.53 -11.39 5.28
C THR A 222 14.09 -12.32 4.21
N GLU A 223 13.33 -13.34 3.79
CA GLU A 223 13.73 -14.24 2.69
C GLU A 223 14.03 -13.48 1.40
N LYS A 224 13.28 -12.41 1.12
CA LYS A 224 13.45 -11.59 -0.09
C LYS A 224 14.62 -10.60 -0.04
N ILE A 225 14.98 -10.13 1.16
CA ILE A 225 15.95 -9.03 1.32
C ILE A 225 17.31 -9.48 1.88
N ARG A 226 17.41 -10.69 2.42
CA ARG A 226 18.61 -11.19 3.14
C ARG A 226 19.90 -11.04 2.34
N GLU A 227 19.88 -11.42 1.08
CA GLU A 227 21.06 -11.35 0.20
C GLU A 227 21.50 -9.90 -0.06
N LYS A 228 20.53 -8.99 -0.25
CA LYS A 228 20.78 -7.56 -0.49
C LYS A 228 21.40 -6.87 0.73
N LEU A 229 21.20 -7.43 1.91
CA LEU A 229 21.69 -6.94 3.20
C LEU A 229 22.91 -7.74 3.74
N ALA A 230 23.49 -8.60 2.93
CA ALA A 230 24.68 -9.36 3.32
C ALA A 230 25.86 -8.45 3.72
N GLY A 231 26.68 -8.93 4.67
CA GLY A 231 27.87 -8.20 5.14
C GLY A 231 27.60 -7.09 6.18
N GLN A 232 26.34 -6.90 6.63
CA GLN A 232 26.06 -5.98 7.72
C GLN A 232 26.50 -6.58 9.08
N PRO A 233 27.03 -5.75 10.00
CA PRO A 233 27.29 -6.18 11.38
C PRO A 233 26.02 -6.71 12.04
N ARG A 234 26.13 -7.87 12.70
CA ARG A 234 24.99 -8.51 13.35
C ARG A 234 25.08 -8.38 14.86
N ARG A 235 23.93 -8.12 15.49
CA ARG A 235 23.71 -8.21 16.93
C ARG A 235 22.90 -9.45 17.25
N ASN A 236 22.98 -9.90 18.49
CA ASN A 236 22.17 -11.01 18.98
C ASN A 236 20.93 -10.45 19.69
N TYR A 237 19.78 -10.93 19.27
CA TYR A 237 18.49 -10.61 19.91
C TYR A 237 17.92 -11.85 20.57
N ALA A 238 17.21 -11.65 21.68
CA ALA A 238 16.41 -12.68 22.36
C ALA A 238 14.97 -12.56 21.91
N ALA A 239 14.30 -13.71 21.75
CA ALA A 239 12.90 -13.79 21.38
C ALA A 239 12.12 -14.62 22.41
N GLU A 240 10.94 -14.13 22.82
CA GLU A 240 10.08 -14.82 23.80
C GLU A 240 8.63 -14.65 23.39
N TRP A 241 7.85 -15.75 23.36
CA TRP A 241 6.41 -15.67 23.16
C TRP A 241 5.70 -15.37 24.46
N LYS A 242 4.79 -14.39 24.43
CA LYS A 242 3.97 -13.97 25.57
C LYS A 242 2.51 -13.86 25.16
N GLU A 243 1.61 -14.14 26.09
CA GLU A 243 0.21 -13.81 25.95
C GLU A 243 -0.01 -12.35 26.40
N THR A 244 -0.76 -11.61 25.63
CA THR A 244 -1.23 -10.26 25.99
C THR A 244 -2.71 -10.12 25.72
N THR A 245 -3.37 -9.21 26.43
CA THR A 245 -4.78 -8.87 26.18
C THR A 245 -4.85 -7.52 25.49
N ILE A 246 -5.52 -7.48 24.34
CA ILE A 246 -5.73 -6.26 23.58
C ILE A 246 -7.19 -5.82 23.62
N LYS A 247 -7.41 -4.52 23.53
CA LYS A 247 -8.69 -3.92 23.17
C LYS A 247 -8.55 -3.44 21.74
N GLY A 248 -9.15 -4.18 20.79
CA GLY A 248 -9.02 -3.91 19.39
C GLY A 248 -9.75 -2.62 18.95
N ASP A 249 -9.25 -1.98 17.90
CA ASP A 249 -9.77 -0.74 17.33
C ASP A 249 -11.19 -0.88 16.76
N LEU A 250 -11.57 -2.08 16.28
CA LEU A 250 -12.88 -2.34 15.71
C LEU A 250 -14.01 -2.21 16.76
N GLY A 251 -13.70 -2.41 18.04
CA GLY A 251 -14.66 -2.17 19.12
C GLY A 251 -14.95 -0.69 19.35
N ASP A 252 -13.96 0.17 19.17
CA ASP A 252 -14.12 1.62 19.30
C ASP A 252 -14.77 2.24 18.06
N LEU A 253 -14.52 1.65 16.87
CA LEU A 253 -15.14 2.05 15.61
C LEU A 253 -16.56 1.51 15.43
N ALA A 254 -16.98 0.51 16.22
CA ALA A 254 -18.32 -0.04 16.15
C ALA A 254 -19.35 0.99 16.63
N GLY A 255 -20.41 1.18 15.85
CA GLY A 255 -21.53 2.06 16.21
C GLY A 255 -22.26 1.58 17.46
N SER A 256 -23.11 2.45 18.04
CA SER A 256 -23.91 2.17 19.26
C SER A 256 -24.77 0.91 19.14
N ASP A 257 -25.21 0.59 17.93
CA ASP A 257 -26.10 -0.54 17.63
C ASP A 257 -25.36 -1.87 17.45
N THR A 258 -24.02 -1.84 17.48
CA THR A 258 -23.17 -3.03 17.37
C THR A 258 -22.69 -3.44 18.75
N LYS A 259 -22.93 -4.71 19.15
CA LYS A 259 -22.36 -5.24 20.38
C LYS A 259 -20.84 -5.13 20.31
N LYS A 260 -20.25 -4.38 21.24
CA LYS A 260 -18.79 -4.22 21.31
C LYS A 260 -18.12 -5.56 21.61
N PRO A 261 -16.98 -5.85 20.96
CA PRO A 261 -16.20 -7.03 21.27
C PRO A 261 -15.61 -6.97 22.68
N GLU A 262 -15.49 -8.14 23.30
CA GLU A 262 -14.69 -8.30 24.52
C GLU A 262 -13.18 -8.17 24.20
N PRO A 263 -12.37 -7.79 25.19
CA PRO A 263 -10.91 -7.80 25.02
C PRO A 263 -10.41 -9.18 24.55
N GLU A 264 -9.48 -9.18 23.62
CA GLU A 264 -8.95 -10.40 22.98
C GLU A 264 -7.58 -10.76 23.55
N LYS A 265 -7.39 -12.04 23.88
CA LYS A 265 -6.09 -12.59 24.23
C LYS A 265 -5.36 -13.04 22.97
N ILE A 266 -4.15 -12.55 22.76
CA ILE A 266 -3.30 -12.87 21.61
C ILE A 266 -1.90 -13.27 22.07
N ALA A 267 -1.23 -14.13 21.29
CA ALA A 267 0.18 -14.38 21.44
C ALA A 267 1.01 -13.37 20.65
N VAL A 268 2.03 -12.79 21.26
CA VAL A 268 3.02 -11.92 20.62
C VAL A 268 4.44 -12.44 20.89
N ARG A 269 5.34 -12.31 19.91
CA ARG A 269 6.76 -12.63 20.08
C ARG A 269 7.52 -11.35 20.41
N THR A 270 7.91 -11.16 21.67
CA THR A 270 8.70 -10.01 22.11
C THR A 270 10.17 -10.22 21.76
N ILE A 271 10.80 -9.16 21.27
CA ILE A 271 12.22 -9.14 20.90
C ILE A 271 12.95 -8.08 21.71
N SER A 272 14.13 -8.43 22.20
CA SER A 272 15.00 -7.52 22.93
C SER A 272 16.47 -7.77 22.59
N ASP A 273 17.30 -6.80 22.81
CA ASP A 273 18.75 -6.99 22.77
C ASP A 273 19.16 -8.06 23.80
N LYS A 274 19.92 -9.06 23.37
CA LYS A 274 20.22 -10.22 24.21
C LYS A 274 21.13 -9.89 25.40
N GLU A 275 21.98 -8.89 25.25
CA GLU A 275 22.95 -8.51 26.28
C GLU A 275 22.35 -7.56 27.32
N THR A 276 21.56 -6.59 26.84
CA THR A 276 21.06 -5.49 27.69
C THR A 276 19.59 -5.65 28.07
N GLY A 277 18.81 -6.51 27.38
CA GLY A 277 17.36 -6.60 27.53
C GLY A 277 16.61 -5.40 26.98
N ALA A 278 17.30 -4.43 26.36
CA ALA A 278 16.70 -3.22 25.86
C ALA A 278 15.75 -3.47 24.67
N ALA A 279 14.78 -2.56 24.50
CA ALA A 279 13.95 -2.50 23.31
C ALA A 279 14.80 -2.14 22.08
N ILE A 280 14.34 -2.56 20.90
CA ILE A 280 14.95 -2.19 19.64
C ILE A 280 14.41 -0.82 19.24
N ASN A 281 15.31 0.14 19.02
CA ASN A 281 14.96 1.45 18.49
C ASN A 281 15.26 1.49 16.99
N PRO A 282 14.45 2.20 16.17
CA PRO A 282 14.76 2.43 14.76
C PRO A 282 16.15 3.10 14.61
N ASP A 283 16.94 2.61 13.63
CA ASP A 283 18.25 3.19 13.31
C ASP A 283 18.19 3.98 11.99
N PRO A 284 18.25 5.33 12.01
CA PRO A 284 18.26 6.12 10.78
C PRO A 284 19.44 5.85 9.83
N ASN A 285 20.51 5.22 10.33
CA ASN A 285 21.66 4.84 9.52
C ASN A 285 21.57 3.41 8.97
N SER A 286 20.52 2.66 9.32
CA SER A 286 20.30 1.31 8.83
C SER A 286 20.18 1.29 7.28
N PRO A 287 20.76 0.28 6.61
CA PRO A 287 20.57 0.08 5.18
C PRO A 287 19.16 -0.42 4.81
N LEU A 288 18.35 -0.83 5.80
CA LEU A 288 16.96 -1.22 5.64
C LEU A 288 16.05 -0.14 6.23
N LEU A 289 15.15 0.40 5.40
CA LEU A 289 14.04 1.23 5.85
C LEU A 289 12.73 0.45 5.74
N ILE A 290 11.95 0.43 6.82
CA ILE A 290 10.56 0.01 6.81
C ILE A 290 9.71 1.28 6.74
N MET A 291 8.81 1.37 5.78
CA MET A 291 7.86 2.48 5.72
C MET A 291 6.45 1.98 5.44
N GLY A 292 5.43 2.66 5.99
CA GLY A 292 4.06 2.24 5.75
C GLY A 292 3.03 2.84 6.70
N ASP A 293 1.89 2.16 6.79
CA ASP A 293 0.78 2.53 7.67
C ASP A 293 0.93 1.96 9.09
N SER A 294 -0.17 1.88 9.81
CA SER A 294 -0.23 1.36 11.18
C SER A 294 0.20 -0.10 11.31
N HIS A 295 0.22 -0.91 10.24
CA HIS A 295 0.78 -2.26 10.27
C HIS A 295 2.29 -2.28 10.55
N THR A 296 3.00 -1.20 10.22
CA THR A 296 4.43 -1.07 10.58
C THR A 296 4.65 -0.65 12.03
N LEU A 297 3.62 -0.13 12.70
CA LEU A 297 3.68 0.44 14.04
C LEU A 297 3.05 -0.46 15.11
N VAL A 298 2.03 -1.26 14.74
CA VAL A 298 1.33 -2.14 15.68
C VAL A 298 2.31 -3.11 16.36
N PHE A 299 2.13 -3.32 17.66
CA PHE A 299 2.98 -4.14 18.54
C PHE A 299 4.42 -3.63 18.73
N HIS A 300 4.78 -2.50 18.10
CA HIS A 300 5.99 -1.75 18.39
C HIS A 300 5.67 -0.51 19.21
N ASP A 301 4.71 0.32 18.71
CA ASP A 301 4.30 1.59 19.31
C ASP A 301 2.99 1.49 20.13
N PHE A 302 2.13 0.51 19.83
CA PHE A 302 0.81 0.38 20.46
C PHE A 302 0.29 -1.07 20.44
N LEU A 303 -0.72 -1.39 21.25
CA LEU A 303 -1.32 -2.69 21.57
C LEU A 303 -0.40 -3.66 22.32
N ALA A 304 0.87 -3.68 22.02
CA ALA A 304 1.95 -4.35 22.74
C ALA A 304 3.25 -3.61 22.46
N GLU A 305 4.34 -4.04 23.10
CA GLU A 305 5.66 -3.47 22.90
C GLU A 305 6.65 -4.55 22.45
N LYS A 306 7.71 -4.14 21.75
CA LYS A 306 8.83 -5.02 21.35
C LYS A 306 8.43 -6.21 20.47
N SER A 307 7.28 -6.14 19.78
CA SER A 307 6.70 -7.28 19.06
C SER A 307 6.23 -6.92 17.64
N GLY A 308 6.45 -5.68 17.20
CA GLY A 308 6.05 -5.18 15.89
C GLY A 308 6.95 -5.64 14.74
N LEU A 309 6.61 -5.23 13.53
CA LEU A 309 7.34 -5.62 12.31
C LEU A 309 8.82 -5.23 12.38
N LEU A 310 9.14 -4.05 12.93
CA LEU A 310 10.52 -3.61 13.14
C LEU A 310 11.29 -4.59 14.03
N ASP A 311 10.69 -4.98 15.15
CA ASP A 311 11.31 -5.87 16.14
C ASP A 311 11.55 -7.26 15.54
N GLN A 312 10.54 -7.80 14.82
CA GLN A 312 10.63 -9.10 14.18
C GLN A 312 11.71 -9.11 13.09
N LEU A 313 11.75 -8.07 12.24
CA LEU A 313 12.76 -7.95 11.19
C LEU A 313 14.17 -7.81 11.80
N ALA A 314 14.34 -7.01 12.86
CA ALA A 314 15.64 -6.89 13.53
C ALA A 314 16.15 -8.25 14.03
N TYR A 315 15.26 -9.08 14.61
CA TYR A 315 15.59 -10.45 15.02
C TYR A 315 16.05 -11.31 13.85
N GLU A 316 15.30 -11.29 12.73
CA GLU A 316 15.57 -12.14 11.57
C GLU A 316 16.85 -11.73 10.81
N ILE A 317 17.14 -10.40 10.71
CA ILE A 317 18.30 -9.90 9.95
C ILE A 317 19.53 -9.61 10.83
N GLY A 318 19.35 -9.48 12.16
CA GLY A 318 20.43 -9.27 13.11
C GLY A 318 20.86 -7.81 13.31
N PHE A 319 20.09 -6.82 12.87
CA PHE A 319 20.32 -5.40 13.15
C PHE A 319 19.00 -4.61 13.09
N ALA A 320 18.96 -3.44 13.75
CA ALA A 320 17.77 -2.61 13.78
C ALA A 320 17.49 -1.97 12.41
N PRO A 321 16.31 -2.12 11.81
CA PRO A 321 15.87 -1.32 10.67
C PRO A 321 15.63 0.14 11.05
N ASP A 322 15.55 1.03 10.05
CA ASP A 322 14.94 2.34 10.18
C ASP A 322 13.42 2.26 9.99
N LEU A 323 12.66 3.24 10.50
CA LEU A 323 11.20 3.23 10.47
C LEU A 323 10.62 4.60 10.10
N ILE A 324 9.68 4.59 9.15
CA ILE A 324 8.76 5.69 8.86
C ILE A 324 7.34 5.14 8.86
N GLY A 325 6.63 5.25 9.97
CA GLY A 325 5.24 4.84 10.09
C GLY A 325 4.29 6.04 10.07
N THR A 326 3.12 5.87 9.47
CA THR A 326 2.05 6.88 9.47
C THR A 326 0.73 6.21 9.83
N ARG A 327 0.09 6.63 10.91
CA ARG A 327 -1.24 6.10 11.25
C ARG A 327 -2.27 6.58 10.23
N GLY A 328 -3.11 5.68 9.76
CA GLY A 328 -4.28 5.98 8.93
C GLY A 328 -4.06 5.91 7.42
N SER A 329 -2.85 6.12 6.88
CA SER A 329 -2.59 5.98 5.44
C SER A 329 -1.13 5.62 5.14
N GLY A 330 -0.95 4.55 4.39
CA GLY A 330 0.34 4.07 3.91
C GLY A 330 0.66 4.40 2.44
N ALA A 331 -0.27 5.03 1.72
CA ALA A 331 -0.11 5.37 0.31
C ALA A 331 0.75 6.63 0.10
N THR A 332 0.13 7.79 -0.07
CA THR A 332 0.83 9.04 -0.40
C THR A 332 1.53 9.66 0.81
N SER A 333 0.91 9.69 1.99
CA SER A 333 1.42 10.39 3.17
C SER A 333 2.77 9.85 3.68
N VAL A 334 3.00 8.55 3.63
CA VAL A 334 4.28 7.94 4.04
C VAL A 334 5.41 8.30 3.07
N ARG A 335 5.14 8.39 1.76
CA ARG A 335 6.13 8.84 0.76
C ARG A 335 6.48 10.31 0.94
N VAL A 336 5.50 11.15 1.30
CA VAL A 336 5.74 12.56 1.70
C VAL A 336 6.63 12.64 2.96
N SER A 337 6.43 11.73 3.91
CA SER A 337 7.27 11.67 5.13
C SER A 337 8.70 11.27 4.79
N LEU A 338 8.91 10.31 3.88
CA LEU A 338 10.23 9.97 3.34
C LEU A 338 10.89 11.16 2.65
N TYR A 339 10.18 11.86 1.75
CA TYR A 339 10.67 13.06 1.08
C TYR A 339 11.13 14.12 2.08
N ARG A 340 10.32 14.40 3.10
CA ARG A 340 10.67 15.38 4.14
C ARG A 340 11.92 14.99 4.91
N ARG A 341 12.09 13.69 5.23
CA ARG A 341 13.30 13.19 5.91
C ARG A 341 14.52 13.30 5.01
N ALA A 342 14.44 12.89 3.75
CA ALA A 342 15.53 13.01 2.77
C ALA A 342 15.92 14.47 2.47
N ARG A 343 14.94 15.38 2.49
CA ARG A 343 15.20 16.83 2.36
C ARG A 343 15.93 17.42 3.55
N LYS A 344 15.66 16.91 4.77
CA LYS A 344 16.30 17.38 6.02
C LYS A 344 17.73 16.84 6.16
N ASP A 345 17.98 15.62 5.72
CA ASP A 345 19.30 14.96 5.70
C ASP A 345 19.59 14.51 4.24
N PRO A 346 20.40 15.27 3.45
CA PRO A 346 20.72 14.94 2.08
C PRO A 346 21.40 13.57 1.91
N ASP A 347 22.12 13.09 2.92
CA ASP A 347 22.82 11.80 2.89
C ASP A 347 21.94 10.65 3.36
N TYR A 348 20.70 10.92 3.76
CA TYR A 348 19.79 9.91 4.31
C TYR A 348 19.58 8.73 3.37
N LEU A 349 19.26 9.02 2.10
CA LEU A 349 19.02 7.97 1.10
C LEU A 349 20.29 7.22 0.69
N ALA A 350 21.47 7.84 0.76
CA ALA A 350 22.73 7.19 0.45
C ALA A 350 23.07 6.03 1.42
N LYS A 351 22.46 6.03 2.61
CA LYS A 351 22.59 4.97 3.62
C LYS A 351 21.70 3.76 3.35
N LYS A 352 20.69 3.89 2.47
CA LYS A 352 19.66 2.86 2.22
C LYS A 352 20.05 1.94 1.07
N LYS A 353 19.83 0.65 1.25
CA LYS A 353 19.93 -0.38 0.21
C LYS A 353 18.57 -0.93 -0.17
N VAL A 354 17.67 -1.07 0.83
CA VAL A 354 16.35 -1.65 0.64
C VAL A 354 15.32 -0.80 1.38
N ILE A 355 14.20 -0.55 0.72
CA ILE A 355 13.00 0.02 1.33
C ILE A 355 11.88 -1.02 1.25
N VAL A 356 11.38 -1.43 2.40
CA VAL A 356 10.17 -2.26 2.56
C VAL A 356 8.99 -1.31 2.76
N TRP A 357 8.08 -1.28 1.79
CA TRP A 357 6.86 -0.46 1.88
C TRP A 357 5.68 -1.35 2.21
N CYS A 358 5.27 -1.34 3.50
CA CYS A 358 4.24 -2.21 4.06
C CYS A 358 2.99 -1.40 4.44
N PHE A 359 1.83 -1.76 3.90
CA PHE A 359 0.56 -1.09 4.16
C PHE A 359 -0.62 -2.00 3.86
N ALA A 360 -1.79 -1.70 4.42
CA ALA A 360 -3.03 -2.44 4.15
C ALA A 360 -3.42 -2.36 2.67
N ALA A 361 -3.70 -3.49 2.03
CA ALA A 361 -4.04 -3.52 0.61
C ALA A 361 -5.28 -2.67 0.24
N ARG A 362 -6.19 -2.41 1.18
CA ARG A 362 -7.30 -1.48 0.96
C ARG A 362 -6.87 -0.07 0.56
N GLU A 363 -5.65 0.36 0.90
CA GLU A 363 -5.11 1.66 0.48
C GLU A 363 -5.15 1.86 -1.04
N PHE A 364 -5.16 0.79 -1.82
CA PHE A 364 -5.26 0.88 -3.28
C PHE A 364 -6.55 1.56 -3.75
N THR A 365 -7.64 1.47 -2.96
CA THR A 365 -8.93 2.10 -3.30
C THR A 365 -9.46 3.05 -2.24
N GLU A 366 -9.08 2.87 -0.97
CA GLU A 366 -9.70 3.57 0.16
C GLU A 366 -8.90 4.80 0.63
N SER A 367 -7.70 5.03 0.06
CA SER A 367 -6.94 6.26 0.33
C SER A 367 -7.69 7.47 -0.26
N ASP A 368 -8.16 8.37 0.58
CA ASP A 368 -8.83 9.61 0.19
C ASP A 368 -7.88 10.61 -0.51
N GLN A 369 -6.60 10.60 -0.14
CA GLN A 369 -5.56 11.36 -0.83
C GLN A 369 -5.16 10.72 -2.17
N GLY A 370 -5.50 9.44 -2.38
CA GLY A 370 -5.13 8.67 -3.57
C GLY A 370 -3.62 8.45 -3.71
N TRP A 371 -3.18 8.30 -4.97
CA TRP A 371 -1.85 7.87 -5.35
C TRP A 371 -1.10 8.96 -6.13
N ASP A 372 -0.82 10.10 -5.49
CA ASP A 372 -0.02 11.16 -6.09
C ASP A 372 1.44 10.71 -6.27
N LYS A 373 2.09 11.17 -7.35
CA LYS A 373 3.55 11.05 -7.48
C LYS A 373 4.23 11.95 -6.46
N VAL A 374 5.17 11.39 -5.73
CA VAL A 374 5.94 12.11 -4.69
C VAL A 374 7.42 11.95 -4.99
N PRO A 375 8.19 13.05 -5.09
CA PRO A 375 9.64 12.94 -5.25
C PRO A 375 10.26 12.29 -4.01
N VAL A 376 11.34 11.52 -4.17
CA VAL A 376 12.09 10.93 -3.02
C VAL A 376 13.15 11.88 -2.47
N SER A 377 13.61 12.83 -3.28
CA SER A 377 14.51 13.95 -2.90
C SER A 377 14.36 15.12 -3.89
N GLN A 378 15.00 16.22 -3.61
CA GLN A 378 15.17 17.33 -4.56
C GLN A 378 16.08 16.93 -5.71
#